data_a18af0b18aee23b23acac10a0455d474
#
_entry.id   a18af0b18aee23b23acac10a0455d474
#
_cell.length_a   1.000
_cell.length_b   1.000
_cell.length_c   1.000
_cell.angle_alpha   90.00
_cell.angle_beta   90.00
_cell.angle_gamma   90.00
#
_symmetry.space_group_name_H-M   'P 1'
#
loop_
_entity.id
_entity.type
_entity.pdbx_description
1 polymer ?
#
loop_
_entity_poly.entity_id
_entity_poly.type
_entity_poly.pdbx_seq_one_letter_code
_entity_poly.pdbx_strand_id
1 'polypeptide(L)'
;MTPEDSRYAKSHEYVHVEGEVGTIGITDYAQKELGDVVFVELPQVGAELEQGDEMGSIESVKAVSELFSPVSGQVVEVNEALAEKPELVNTDPYGDGWMIRVKLTTPDEVDELMDAEEYEEYIEKEAGK
;
A
#
# COMPACT_ATOMS: atom_id res chain seq x y z
N MET A 1 -5.62 12.50 -5.45
CA MET A 1 -5.56 11.96 -6.82
C MET A 1 -5.34 10.46 -6.77
N THR A 2 -6.08 9.71 -7.57
CA THR A 2 -6.03 8.24 -7.56
C THR A 2 -5.43 7.76 -8.88
N PRO A 3 -4.20 7.23 -8.88
CA PRO A 3 -3.57 6.75 -10.12
C PRO A 3 -4.41 5.70 -10.83
N GLU A 4 -4.60 5.88 -12.14
CA GLU A 4 -5.44 5.00 -12.94
C GLU A 4 -4.76 3.68 -13.33
N ASP A 5 -3.44 3.64 -13.23
CA ASP A 5 -2.65 2.46 -13.59
C ASP A 5 -2.35 1.54 -12.42
N SER A 6 -3.02 1.76 -11.28
CA SER A 6 -2.86 0.95 -10.09
C SER A 6 -4.17 0.29 -9.71
N ARG A 7 -4.08 -0.68 -8.80
CA ARG A 7 -5.24 -1.36 -8.23
C ARG A 7 -5.26 -1.13 -6.72
N TYR A 8 -6.43 -1.30 -6.11
CA TYR A 8 -6.66 -0.84 -4.74
C TYR A 8 -7.42 -1.88 -3.94
N ALA A 9 -6.98 -2.09 -2.70
CA ALA A 9 -7.66 -2.97 -1.75
C ALA A 9 -8.60 -2.16 -0.88
N LYS A 10 -9.59 -2.82 -0.30
CA LYS A 10 -10.54 -2.16 0.61
C LYS A 10 -9.89 -1.64 1.89
N SER A 11 -8.75 -2.21 2.26
CA SER A 11 -7.96 -1.75 3.41
C SER A 11 -7.02 -0.59 3.06
N HIS A 12 -7.16 -0.05 1.84
CA HIS A 12 -6.48 1.16 1.37
C HIS A 12 -5.00 1.01 1.06
N GLU A 13 -4.56 -0.20 0.71
CA GLU A 13 -3.25 -0.39 0.09
C GLU A 13 -3.44 -0.38 -1.42
N TYR A 14 -2.43 0.12 -2.15
CA TYR A 14 -2.43 0.06 -3.60
C TYR A 14 -1.35 -0.90 -4.08
N VAL A 15 -1.50 -1.37 -5.31
CA VAL A 15 -0.44 -2.09 -6.00
C VAL A 15 -0.34 -1.56 -7.43
N HIS A 16 0.87 -1.21 -7.82
CA HIS A 16 1.18 -0.79 -9.19
C HIS A 16 2.05 -1.88 -9.81
N VAL A 17 1.55 -2.52 -10.87
CA VAL A 17 2.22 -3.67 -11.47
C VAL A 17 3.01 -3.27 -12.71
N GLU A 18 4.28 -3.67 -12.74
CA GLU A 18 5.13 -3.54 -13.91
C GLU A 18 5.77 -4.92 -14.16
N GLY A 19 5.35 -5.59 -15.24
CA GLY A 19 5.81 -6.94 -15.52
C GLY A 19 5.33 -7.89 -14.43
N GLU A 20 6.26 -8.55 -13.75
CA GLU A 20 5.95 -9.50 -12.69
C GLU A 20 6.05 -8.89 -11.29
N VAL A 21 6.40 -7.61 -11.20
CA VAL A 21 6.65 -6.94 -9.93
C VAL A 21 5.54 -5.95 -9.61
N GLY A 22 5.02 -6.03 -8.39
CA GLY A 22 4.04 -5.06 -7.89
C GLY A 22 4.67 -4.17 -6.83
N THR A 23 4.49 -2.86 -6.98
CA THR A 23 4.92 -1.88 -5.98
C THR A 23 3.73 -1.57 -5.10
N ILE A 24 3.90 -1.71 -3.79
CA ILE A 24 2.81 -1.61 -2.81
C ILE A 24 3.06 -0.47 -1.83
N GLY A 25 2.00 0.25 -1.50
CA GLY A 25 2.03 1.27 -0.48
C GLY A 25 0.60 1.57 -0.03
N ILE A 26 0.40 2.67 0.69
CA ILE A 26 -0.94 3.09 1.07
C ILE A 26 -1.38 4.27 0.21
N THR A 27 -2.69 4.42 0.08
CA THR A 27 -3.27 5.44 -0.78
C THR A 27 -3.21 6.82 -0.13
N ASP A 28 -3.42 7.85 -0.94
CA ASP A 28 -3.52 9.22 -0.45
C ASP A 28 -4.66 9.36 0.57
N TYR A 29 -5.78 8.70 0.33
CA TYR A 29 -6.89 8.69 1.27
C TYR A 29 -6.45 8.13 2.63
N ALA A 30 -5.73 7.01 2.61
CA ALA A 30 -5.27 6.37 3.85
C ALA A 30 -4.33 7.28 4.63
N GLN A 31 -3.37 7.95 3.96
CA GLN A 31 -2.43 8.80 4.68
C GLN A 31 -3.13 10.03 5.26
N LYS A 32 -4.16 10.53 4.60
CA LYS A 32 -4.94 11.66 5.15
C LYS A 32 -5.68 11.26 6.41
N GLU A 33 -6.23 10.04 6.43
CA GLU A 33 -6.94 9.53 7.60
C GLU A 33 -5.99 9.27 8.77
N LEU A 34 -4.78 8.83 8.49
CA LEU A 34 -3.78 8.55 9.52
C LEU A 34 -3.16 9.83 10.12
N GLY A 35 -2.99 10.85 9.31
CA GLY A 35 -2.24 12.03 9.70
C GLY A 35 -0.74 11.80 9.54
N ASP A 36 0.08 12.60 10.23
CA ASP A 36 1.54 12.56 10.06
C ASP A 36 2.13 11.21 10.47
N VAL A 37 2.76 10.54 9.53
CA VAL A 37 3.40 9.24 9.75
C VAL A 37 4.74 9.46 10.44
N VAL A 38 4.97 8.74 11.54
CA VAL A 38 6.20 8.87 12.33
C VAL A 38 7.05 7.62 12.32
N PHE A 39 6.48 6.46 11.98
CA PHE A 39 7.22 5.21 11.92
C PHE A 39 6.51 4.21 11.00
N VAL A 40 7.31 3.45 10.24
CA VAL A 40 6.80 2.41 9.36
C VAL A 40 7.60 1.15 9.61
N GLU A 41 6.92 0.04 9.89
CA GLU A 41 7.55 -1.26 10.03
C GLU A 41 7.21 -2.08 8.79
N LEU A 42 8.25 -2.54 8.09
CA LEU A 42 8.09 -3.26 6.82
C LEU A 42 8.65 -4.68 6.93
N PRO A 43 8.19 -5.60 6.07
CA PRO A 43 8.73 -6.95 6.05
C PRO A 43 10.17 -6.95 5.52
N GLN A 44 10.84 -8.07 5.65
CA GLN A 44 12.20 -8.22 5.13
C GLN A 44 12.17 -8.72 3.69
N VAL A 45 13.21 -8.36 2.92
CA VAL A 45 13.40 -8.90 1.59
C VAL A 45 13.48 -10.42 1.70
N GLY A 46 12.80 -11.13 0.83
CA GLY A 46 12.69 -12.58 0.86
C GLY A 46 11.44 -13.11 1.54
N ALA A 47 10.73 -12.27 2.30
CA ALA A 47 9.50 -12.70 2.95
C ALA A 47 8.45 -13.08 1.90
N GLU A 48 7.68 -14.12 2.18
CA GLU A 48 6.60 -14.55 1.31
C GLU A 48 5.28 -14.10 1.91
N LEU A 49 4.45 -13.46 1.08
CA LEU A 49 3.17 -12.92 1.51
C LEU A 49 2.04 -13.55 0.70
N GLU A 50 0.91 -13.77 1.34
CA GLU A 50 -0.32 -14.15 0.65
C GLU A 50 -1.28 -12.96 0.72
N GLN A 51 -2.18 -12.89 -0.24
CA GLN A 51 -3.18 -11.81 -0.27
C GLN A 51 -3.93 -11.79 1.08
N GLY A 52 -3.95 -10.60 1.70
CA GLY A 52 -4.59 -10.42 2.99
C GLY A 52 -3.69 -10.61 4.20
N ASP A 53 -2.46 -11.09 4.01
CA ASP A 53 -1.52 -11.23 5.12
C ASP A 53 -1.09 -9.88 5.66
N GLU A 54 -0.86 -9.82 6.96
CA GLU A 54 -0.28 -8.64 7.58
C GLU A 54 1.18 -8.52 7.09
N MET A 55 1.52 -7.40 6.47
CA MET A 55 2.86 -7.19 5.93
C MET A 55 3.68 -6.19 6.73
N GLY A 56 3.10 -5.57 7.74
CA GLY A 56 3.81 -4.59 8.55
C GLY A 56 2.83 -3.68 9.26
N SER A 57 3.33 -2.54 9.74
CA SER A 57 2.49 -1.57 10.43
C SER A 57 2.96 -0.16 10.14
N ILE A 58 2.07 0.78 10.38
CA ILE A 58 2.36 2.21 10.20
C ILE A 58 1.88 2.95 11.44
N GLU A 59 2.74 3.80 11.98
CA GLU A 59 2.41 4.59 13.16
C GLU A 59 2.35 6.06 12.77
N SER A 60 1.26 6.73 13.16
CA SER A 60 1.11 8.16 12.97
C SER A 60 1.05 8.82 14.35
N VAL A 61 0.99 10.15 14.34
CA VAL A 61 0.90 10.91 15.60
C VAL A 61 -0.38 10.58 16.39
N LYS A 62 -1.39 10.01 15.75
CA LYS A 62 -2.68 9.74 16.42
C LYS A 62 -3.08 8.27 16.47
N ALA A 63 -2.40 7.38 15.75
CA ALA A 63 -2.85 5.97 15.68
C ALA A 63 -1.75 5.03 15.18
N VAL A 64 -1.96 3.73 15.41
CA VAL A 64 -1.15 2.67 14.83
C VAL A 64 -2.09 1.81 14.00
N SER A 65 -1.69 1.49 12.79
CA SER A 65 -2.51 0.70 11.87
C SER A 65 -1.69 -0.43 11.27
N GLU A 66 -2.32 -1.59 11.08
CA GLU A 66 -1.67 -2.72 10.42
C GLU A 66 -1.77 -2.56 8.92
N LEU A 67 -0.75 -3.05 8.22
CA LEU A 67 -0.71 -3.04 6.76
C LEU A 67 -0.93 -4.45 6.25
N PHE A 68 -1.77 -4.59 5.23
CA PHE A 68 -2.11 -5.88 4.64
C PHE A 68 -1.66 -5.93 3.19
N SER A 69 -1.14 -7.08 2.76
CA SER A 69 -0.70 -7.24 1.39
C SER A 69 -1.90 -7.39 0.46
N PRO A 70 -2.02 -6.56 -0.58
CA PRO A 70 -3.14 -6.69 -1.50
C PRO A 70 -2.98 -7.86 -2.47
N VAL A 71 -1.79 -8.45 -2.56
CA VAL A 71 -1.49 -9.54 -3.48
C VAL A 71 -0.55 -10.55 -2.83
N SER A 72 -0.44 -11.74 -3.45
CA SER A 72 0.52 -12.76 -3.02
C SER A 72 1.81 -12.59 -3.80
N GLY A 73 2.94 -12.72 -3.12
CA GLY A 73 4.25 -12.62 -3.76
C GLY A 73 5.38 -12.68 -2.77
N GLN A 74 6.60 -12.62 -3.30
CA GLN A 74 7.80 -12.58 -2.49
C GLN A 74 8.36 -11.15 -2.49
N VAL A 75 8.69 -10.65 -1.32
CA VAL A 75 9.27 -9.30 -1.18
C VAL A 75 10.66 -9.30 -1.80
N VAL A 76 10.85 -8.47 -2.81
CA VAL A 76 12.13 -8.36 -3.51
C VAL A 76 12.85 -7.05 -3.21
N GLU A 77 12.10 -6.05 -2.74
CA GLU A 77 12.69 -4.76 -2.39
C GLU A 77 11.84 -4.08 -1.32
N VAL A 78 12.49 -3.35 -0.43
CA VAL A 78 11.86 -2.58 0.64
C VAL A 78 12.37 -1.15 0.55
N ASN A 79 11.49 -0.17 0.74
CA ASN A 79 11.90 1.23 0.66
C ASN A 79 12.56 1.68 1.97
N GLU A 80 13.88 1.57 2.03
CA GLU A 80 14.65 1.91 3.23
C GLU A 80 14.61 3.39 3.58
N ALA A 81 14.26 4.26 2.63
CA ALA A 81 14.14 5.68 2.89
C ALA A 81 13.07 5.99 3.94
N LEU A 82 12.07 5.12 4.07
CA LEU A 82 11.00 5.31 5.05
C LEU A 82 11.46 5.15 6.50
N ALA A 83 12.60 4.47 6.72
CA ALA A 83 13.16 4.37 8.07
C ALA A 83 13.64 5.72 8.58
N GLU A 84 14.16 6.55 7.68
CA GLU A 84 14.65 7.89 8.04
C GLU A 84 13.64 8.98 7.77
N LYS A 85 12.80 8.79 6.75
CA LYS A 85 11.83 9.80 6.30
C LYS A 85 10.44 9.19 6.15
N PRO A 86 9.82 8.77 7.26
CA PRO A 86 8.47 8.19 7.15
C PRO A 86 7.43 9.16 6.61
N GLU A 87 7.68 10.46 6.71
CA GLU A 87 6.79 11.49 6.17
C GLU A 87 6.65 11.43 4.65
N LEU A 88 7.49 10.68 3.94
CA LEU A 88 7.33 10.47 2.50
C LEU A 88 6.00 9.78 2.19
N VAL A 89 5.50 8.96 3.11
CA VAL A 89 4.19 8.34 2.96
C VAL A 89 3.09 9.40 2.85
N ASN A 90 3.25 10.50 3.58
CA ASN A 90 2.29 11.60 3.54
C ASN A 90 2.46 12.48 2.31
N THR A 91 3.71 12.79 1.96
CA THR A 91 3.98 13.77 0.92
C THR A 91 3.93 13.21 -0.49
N ASP A 92 4.22 11.91 -0.64
CA ASP A 92 4.28 11.29 -1.98
C ASP A 92 3.97 9.79 -1.91
N PRO A 93 2.74 9.43 -1.49
CA PRO A 93 2.40 8.01 -1.25
C PRO A 93 2.55 7.12 -2.49
N TYR A 94 2.35 7.66 -3.68
CA TYR A 94 2.44 6.89 -4.92
C TYR A 94 3.81 6.96 -5.58
N GLY A 95 4.69 7.82 -5.08
CA GLY A 95 6.05 7.96 -5.59
C GLY A 95 7.06 7.53 -4.55
N ASP A 96 7.82 8.49 -4.01
CA ASP A 96 8.91 8.20 -3.07
C ASP A 96 8.43 7.52 -1.78
N GLY A 97 7.13 7.57 -1.48
CA GLY A 97 6.56 6.94 -0.29
C GLY A 97 6.12 5.48 -0.49
N TRP A 98 6.50 4.84 -1.59
CA TRP A 98 6.20 3.42 -1.77
C TRP A 98 6.83 2.59 -0.63
N MET A 99 6.24 1.45 -0.33
CA MET A 99 6.68 0.64 0.82
C MET A 99 7.49 -0.58 0.45
N ILE A 100 6.92 -1.48 -0.36
CA ILE A 100 7.61 -2.71 -0.75
C ILE A 100 7.35 -3.02 -2.22
N ARG A 101 8.23 -3.84 -2.79
CA ARG A 101 8.02 -4.43 -4.11
C ARG A 101 8.03 -5.93 -3.97
N VAL A 102 7.05 -6.57 -4.60
CA VAL A 102 6.91 -8.02 -4.53
C VAL A 102 6.91 -8.62 -5.93
N LYS A 103 7.51 -9.80 -6.05
CA LYS A 103 7.39 -10.57 -7.28
C LYS A 103 6.10 -11.38 -7.15
N LEU A 104 5.15 -11.12 -8.04
CA LEU A 104 3.81 -11.70 -7.95
C LEU A 104 3.85 -13.20 -8.20
N THR A 105 3.22 -13.97 -7.31
CA THR A 105 3.10 -15.42 -7.47
C THR A 105 1.74 -15.82 -8.03
N THR A 106 0.73 -14.94 -7.85
CA THR A 106 -0.62 -15.17 -8.35
C THR A 106 -1.13 -13.89 -9.01
N PRO A 107 -0.64 -13.58 -10.23
CA PRO A 107 -0.98 -12.29 -10.88
C PRO A 107 -2.48 -12.04 -11.07
N ASP A 108 -3.29 -13.09 -11.15
CA ASP A 108 -4.73 -12.95 -11.33
C ASP A 108 -5.41 -12.24 -10.16
N GLU A 109 -4.78 -12.23 -8.98
CA GLU A 109 -5.33 -11.54 -7.81
C GLU A 109 -5.47 -10.04 -8.05
N VAL A 110 -4.62 -9.48 -8.90
CA VAL A 110 -4.66 -8.05 -9.20
C VAL A 110 -6.01 -7.67 -9.82
N ASP A 111 -6.55 -8.54 -10.65
CA ASP A 111 -7.83 -8.30 -11.32
C ASP A 111 -9.01 -8.33 -10.36
N GLU A 112 -8.84 -8.91 -9.17
CA GLU A 112 -9.88 -8.96 -8.14
C GLU A 112 -9.94 -7.68 -7.32
N LEU A 113 -8.92 -6.84 -7.41
CA LEU A 113 -8.85 -5.58 -6.69
C LEU A 113 -9.62 -4.50 -7.44
N MET A 114 -9.95 -3.42 -6.74
CA MET A 114 -10.66 -2.30 -7.36
C MET A 114 -9.74 -1.53 -8.30
N ASP A 115 -10.30 -1.06 -9.43
CA ASP A 115 -9.57 -0.09 -10.25
C ASP A 115 -9.74 1.29 -9.61
N ALA A 116 -9.15 2.33 -10.23
CA ALA A 116 -9.17 3.67 -9.65
C ALA A 116 -10.60 4.21 -9.49
N GLU A 117 -11.46 3.99 -10.49
CA GLU A 117 -12.83 4.48 -10.45
C GLU A 117 -13.64 3.78 -9.35
N GLU A 118 -13.51 2.46 -9.26
CA GLU A 118 -14.20 1.69 -8.23
C GLU A 118 -13.73 2.10 -6.84
N TYR A 119 -12.43 2.34 -6.70
CA TYR A 119 -11.86 2.76 -5.42
C TYR A 119 -12.36 4.14 -5.01
N GLU A 120 -12.44 5.08 -5.96
CA GLU A 120 -12.96 6.41 -5.66
C GLU A 120 -14.41 6.37 -5.21
N GLU A 121 -15.22 5.52 -5.83
CA GLU A 121 -16.59 5.32 -5.39
C GLU A 121 -16.65 4.72 -3.99
N TYR A 122 -15.75 3.78 -3.70
CA TYR A 122 -15.69 3.13 -2.41
C TYR A 122 -15.36 4.13 -1.29
N ILE A 123 -14.34 4.98 -1.48
CA ILE A 123 -13.97 5.95 -0.46
C ILE A 123 -15.02 7.05 -0.32
N GLU A 124 -15.73 7.40 -1.37
CA GLU A 124 -16.83 8.36 -1.29
C GLU A 124 -17.92 7.82 -0.35
N LYS A 125 -18.25 6.55 -0.47
CA LYS A 125 -19.25 5.92 0.39
C LYS A 125 -18.80 5.87 1.84
N GLU A 126 -17.52 5.57 2.07
CA GLU A 126 -16.99 5.57 3.44
C GLU A 126 -16.96 6.96 4.04
N ALA A 127 -16.50 7.95 3.27
CA ALA A 127 -16.39 9.33 3.75
C ALA A 127 -17.76 9.98 3.95
N GLY A 128 -18.75 9.52 3.21
CA GLY A 128 -20.11 10.05 3.28
C GLY A 128 -20.96 9.53 4.44
N LYS A 129 -20.41 8.65 5.25
CA LYS A 129 -21.15 8.08 6.40
C LYS A 129 -21.17 8.98 7.63
#